data_f37830f7b115241a096e788a68e1ce1f
#
_entry.id   f37830f7b115241a096e788a68e1ce1f
#
_cell.length_a   1.000
_cell.length_b   1.000
_cell.length_c   1.000
_cell.angle_alpha   90.00
_cell.angle_beta   90.00
_cell.angle_gamma   90.00
#
_symmetry.space_group_name_H-M   'P 1'
#
loop_
_entity.id
_entity.type
_entity.pdbx_description
1 polymer ?
#
loop_
_entity_poly.entity_id
_entity_poly.type
_entity_poly.pdbx_seq_one_letter_code
_entity_poly.pdbx_strand_id
1 'polypeptide(L)'
;NITARYRMDDTYVLFERKISASSDQVFAEGKKGHYEYINYNDRQEYADAMLNINKRIQDFSVSANFGWNYSNYWALQRGYKGTLLGVPNKFATSNIDPSNGRISEKGGDSRVRNHAIFGNVELGWRSMLYLTLTGRNDWNSRLVNTSEESFFYPSVGLSAIVSEMVKLPEFLSYLKVRGSYTEVGAPVSRSGLTPG
;
A
#
# COMPACT_ATOMS: atom_id res chain seq x y z
N ASN A 1 -22.36 12.38 -8.95
CA ASN A 1 -21.60 11.46 -9.76
C ASN A 1 -21.07 10.33 -8.89
N ILE A 2 -21.20 9.09 -9.36
CA ILE A 2 -20.71 7.89 -8.67
C ILE A 2 -19.68 7.24 -9.58
N THR A 3 -18.55 6.83 -9.01
CA THR A 3 -17.49 6.12 -9.70
C THR A 3 -17.13 4.88 -8.90
N ALA A 4 -16.96 3.74 -9.57
CA ALA A 4 -16.43 2.52 -8.97
C ALA A 4 -15.34 1.94 -9.87
N ARG A 5 -14.25 1.45 -9.28
CA ARG A 5 -13.12 0.86 -9.99
C ARG A 5 -12.68 -0.42 -9.30
N TYR A 6 -12.23 -1.37 -10.10
CA TYR A 6 -11.56 -2.56 -9.63
C TYR A 6 -10.32 -2.81 -10.49
N ARG A 7 -9.23 -3.18 -9.85
CA ARG A 7 -7.97 -3.55 -10.49
C ARG A 7 -7.42 -4.80 -9.81
N MET A 8 -6.89 -5.70 -10.62
CA MET A 8 -6.16 -6.88 -10.18
C MET A 8 -4.86 -6.99 -10.97
N ASP A 9 -3.77 -7.19 -10.28
CA ASP A 9 -2.45 -7.47 -10.83
C ASP A 9 -1.96 -8.80 -10.28
N ASP A 10 -1.64 -9.74 -11.17
CA ASP A 10 -0.99 -11.00 -10.85
C ASP A 10 0.43 -10.99 -11.43
N THR A 11 1.41 -11.19 -10.56
CA THR A 11 2.82 -11.29 -10.94
C THR A 11 3.31 -12.69 -10.63
N TYR A 12 3.82 -13.37 -11.64
CA TYR A 12 4.42 -14.67 -11.54
C TYR A 12 5.88 -14.61 -11.95
N VAL A 13 6.79 -14.95 -11.03
CA VAL A 13 8.24 -14.95 -11.29
C VAL A 13 8.81 -16.32 -10.98
N LEU A 14 9.50 -16.89 -11.95
CA LEU A 14 10.34 -18.07 -11.77
C LEU A 14 11.79 -17.63 -11.57
N PHE A 15 12.34 -17.93 -10.42
CA PHE A 15 13.76 -17.75 -10.14
C PHE A 15 14.48 -19.09 -10.24
N GLU A 16 15.48 -19.17 -11.10
CA GLU A 16 16.32 -20.35 -11.26
C GLU A 16 17.80 -19.96 -11.10
N ARG A 17 18.50 -20.65 -10.21
CA ARG A 17 19.93 -20.45 -9.99
C ARG A 17 20.66 -21.78 -10.02
N LYS A 18 21.72 -21.85 -10.84
CA LYS A 18 22.57 -23.02 -11.03
C LYS A 18 23.99 -22.65 -10.68
N ILE A 19 24.59 -23.34 -9.70
CA ILE A 19 25.99 -23.17 -9.33
C ILE A 19 26.69 -24.49 -9.65
N SER A 20 27.71 -24.41 -10.53
CA SER A 20 28.46 -25.58 -10.98
C SER A 20 29.28 -26.21 -9.85
N ALA A 21 29.50 -27.52 -9.92
CA ALA A 21 30.42 -28.25 -9.05
C ALA A 21 31.88 -27.78 -9.14
N SER A 22 32.25 -27.12 -10.24
CA SER A 22 33.57 -26.51 -10.44
C SER A 22 33.67 -25.07 -9.98
N SER A 23 32.56 -24.46 -9.50
CA SER A 23 32.58 -23.11 -8.97
C SER A 23 33.33 -23.06 -7.64
N ASP A 24 34.06 -21.96 -7.41
CA ASP A 24 34.89 -21.76 -6.25
C ASP A 24 34.12 -22.03 -4.95
N GLN A 25 34.76 -22.69 -3.99
CA GLN A 25 34.14 -23.25 -2.78
C GLN A 25 33.42 -22.26 -1.87
N VAL A 26 33.56 -20.97 -2.13
CA VAL A 26 32.89 -19.90 -1.37
C VAL A 26 31.35 -19.90 -1.55
N PHE A 27 30.84 -20.44 -2.67
CA PHE A 27 29.41 -20.46 -2.98
C PHE A 27 28.80 -21.87 -3.08
N ALA A 28 29.61 -22.91 -3.13
CA ALA A 28 29.14 -24.28 -3.25
C ALA A 28 29.24 -24.99 -1.89
N GLU A 29 28.16 -25.04 -1.15
CA GLU A 29 28.02 -25.85 0.05
C GLU A 29 28.16 -27.37 -0.24
N GLY A 30 28.63 -27.75 -1.41
CA GLY A 30 28.81 -29.14 -1.79
C GLY A 30 29.62 -29.33 -3.07
N LYS A 31 30.40 -30.41 -3.12
CA LYS A 31 31.30 -30.76 -4.24
C LYS A 31 30.59 -31.10 -5.57
N LYS A 32 29.24 -31.14 -5.60
CA LYS A 32 28.44 -31.54 -6.78
C LYS A 32 27.64 -30.42 -7.42
N GLY A 33 27.66 -29.23 -6.82
CA GLY A 33 26.93 -28.05 -7.26
C GLY A 33 25.70 -27.74 -6.40
N HIS A 34 25.07 -26.59 -6.69
CA HIS A 34 23.89 -26.11 -5.96
C HIS A 34 22.80 -25.72 -6.96
N TYR A 35 21.56 -25.99 -6.60
CA TYR A 35 20.40 -25.68 -7.43
C TYR A 35 19.32 -24.97 -6.63
N GLU A 36 18.80 -23.86 -7.16
CA GLU A 36 17.65 -23.16 -6.64
C GLU A 36 16.59 -23.03 -7.74
N TYR A 37 15.35 -23.38 -7.40
CA TYR A 37 14.19 -23.29 -8.27
C TYR A 37 13.02 -22.79 -7.43
N ILE A 38 12.68 -21.50 -7.56
CA ILE A 38 11.72 -20.83 -6.69
C ILE A 38 10.69 -20.09 -7.53
N ASN A 39 9.41 -20.38 -7.26
CA ASN A 39 8.28 -19.67 -7.82
C ASN A 39 7.80 -18.61 -6.84
N TYR A 40 7.69 -17.38 -7.31
CA TYR A 40 7.03 -16.28 -6.61
C TYR A 40 5.70 -16.00 -7.31
N ASN A 41 4.64 -15.89 -6.55
CA ASN A 41 3.32 -15.52 -7.04
C ASN A 41 2.77 -14.43 -6.12
N ASP A 42 2.68 -13.22 -6.65
CA ASP A 42 2.19 -12.05 -5.94
C ASP A 42 0.91 -11.58 -6.62
N ARG A 43 -0.15 -11.39 -5.82
CA ARG A 43 -1.41 -10.83 -6.29
C ARG A 43 -1.73 -9.57 -5.53
N GLN A 44 -2.08 -8.54 -6.28
CA GLN A 44 -2.62 -7.29 -5.75
C GLN A 44 -4.01 -7.05 -6.29
N GLU A 45 -4.95 -6.81 -5.38
CA GLU A 45 -6.31 -6.42 -5.71
C GLU A 45 -6.58 -5.05 -5.10
N TYR A 46 -7.24 -4.20 -5.87
CA TYR A 46 -7.66 -2.88 -5.45
C TYR A 46 -9.10 -2.62 -5.92
N ALA A 47 -9.92 -2.14 -5.02
CA ALA A 47 -11.27 -1.67 -5.35
C ALA A 47 -11.51 -0.32 -4.69
N ASP A 48 -12.20 0.58 -5.38
CA ASP A 48 -12.67 1.83 -4.81
C ASP A 48 -14.07 2.19 -5.32
N ALA A 49 -14.79 2.89 -4.48
CA ALA A 49 -16.06 3.52 -4.83
C ALA A 49 -16.06 4.95 -4.30
N MET A 50 -16.51 5.90 -5.12
CA MET A 50 -16.55 7.32 -4.78
C MET A 50 -17.88 7.94 -5.18
N LEU A 51 -18.42 8.76 -4.29
CA LEU A 51 -19.59 9.62 -4.51
C LEU A 51 -19.12 11.08 -4.49
N ASN A 52 -19.37 11.79 -5.60
CA ASN A 52 -19.05 13.20 -5.73
C ASN A 52 -20.35 14.01 -5.84
N ILE A 53 -20.48 15.00 -4.98
CA ILE A 53 -21.62 15.91 -4.89
C ILE A 53 -21.10 17.33 -5.05
N ASN A 54 -21.63 18.05 -6.04
CA ASN A 54 -21.35 19.47 -6.22
C ASN A 54 -22.67 20.20 -6.37
N LYS A 55 -22.92 21.19 -5.53
CA LYS A 55 -24.14 21.97 -5.57
C LYS A 55 -23.85 23.43 -5.20
N ARG A 56 -24.50 24.34 -5.92
CA ARG A 56 -24.53 25.76 -5.59
C ARG A 56 -25.95 26.16 -5.23
N ILE A 57 -26.11 26.83 -4.11
CA ILE A 57 -27.40 27.33 -3.60
C ILE A 57 -27.19 28.77 -3.20
N GLN A 58 -27.67 29.69 -4.02
CA GLN A 58 -27.47 31.13 -3.83
C GLN A 58 -26.00 31.50 -3.64
N ASP A 59 -25.65 32.02 -2.49
CA ASP A 59 -24.29 32.44 -2.10
C ASP A 59 -23.42 31.28 -1.63
N PHE A 60 -23.97 30.08 -1.45
CA PHE A 60 -23.26 28.91 -0.93
C PHE A 60 -22.90 27.92 -2.04
N SER A 61 -21.70 27.38 -1.98
CA SER A 61 -21.26 26.24 -2.75
C SER A 61 -20.89 25.08 -1.83
N VAL A 62 -21.31 23.90 -2.19
CA VAL A 62 -20.98 22.65 -1.48
C VAL A 62 -20.32 21.72 -2.47
N SER A 63 -19.11 21.31 -2.16
CA SER A 63 -18.42 20.22 -2.85
C SER A 63 -18.12 19.12 -1.83
N ALA A 64 -18.62 17.92 -2.05
CA ALA A 64 -18.43 16.81 -1.14
C ALA A 64 -18.02 15.56 -1.91
N ASN A 65 -17.02 14.88 -1.39
CA ASN A 65 -16.53 13.61 -1.91
C ASN A 65 -16.51 12.61 -0.76
N PHE A 66 -17.19 11.49 -0.95
CA PHE A 66 -17.16 10.37 -0.03
C PHE A 66 -16.66 9.15 -0.77
N GLY A 67 -15.81 8.37 -0.14
CA GLY A 67 -15.25 7.21 -0.78
C GLY A 67 -14.92 6.08 0.18
N TRP A 68 -14.81 4.92 -0.41
CA TRP A 68 -14.31 3.70 0.20
C TRP A 68 -13.25 3.11 -0.70
N ASN A 69 -12.18 2.59 -0.13
CA ASN A 69 -11.23 1.79 -0.86
C ASN A 69 -10.90 0.48 -0.12
N TYR A 70 -10.49 -0.50 -0.88
CA TYR A 70 -10.05 -1.80 -0.43
C TYR A 70 -8.78 -2.19 -1.19
N SER A 71 -7.79 -2.71 -0.49
CA SER A 71 -6.64 -3.36 -1.10
C SER A 71 -6.32 -4.69 -0.42
N ASN A 72 -5.95 -5.68 -1.21
CA ASN A 72 -5.50 -6.97 -0.76
C ASN A 72 -4.19 -7.31 -1.48
N TYR A 73 -3.17 -7.57 -0.69
CA TYR A 73 -1.89 -8.08 -1.18
C TYR A 73 -1.71 -9.49 -0.66
N TRP A 74 -1.43 -10.40 -1.56
CA TRP A 74 -1.15 -11.80 -1.26
C TRP A 74 0.16 -12.19 -1.95
N ALA A 75 1.09 -12.77 -1.19
CA ALA A 75 2.37 -13.24 -1.69
C ALA A 75 2.60 -14.68 -1.29
N LEU A 76 3.00 -15.48 -2.26
CA LEU A 76 3.33 -16.88 -2.08
C LEU A 76 4.69 -17.17 -2.71
N GLN A 77 5.57 -17.79 -1.93
CA GLN A 77 6.87 -18.28 -2.40
C GLN A 77 6.97 -19.78 -2.19
N ARG A 78 7.20 -20.51 -3.27
CA ARG A 78 7.36 -21.98 -3.23
C ARG A 78 8.54 -22.42 -4.08
N GLY A 79 9.33 -23.37 -3.60
CA GLY A 79 10.42 -23.90 -4.40
C GLY A 79 11.36 -24.80 -3.63
N TYR A 80 12.41 -25.16 -4.30
CA TYR A 80 13.46 -26.03 -3.80
C TYR A 80 14.80 -25.33 -3.93
N LYS A 81 15.64 -25.51 -2.92
CA LYS A 81 17.00 -24.99 -2.95
C LYS A 81 17.90 -25.90 -2.13
N GLY A 82 19.07 -26.21 -2.63
CA GLY A 82 20.03 -27.05 -1.91
C GLY A 82 21.17 -27.53 -2.76
N THR A 83 22.10 -28.24 -2.12
CA THR A 83 23.22 -28.91 -2.79
C THR A 83 22.75 -30.13 -3.55
N LEU A 84 23.47 -30.46 -4.63
CA LEU A 84 23.19 -31.66 -5.42
C LEU A 84 23.82 -32.91 -4.76
N LEU A 85 23.02 -34.00 -4.63
CA LEU A 85 23.45 -35.22 -3.95
C LEU A 85 24.01 -36.27 -4.90
N GLY A 86 23.32 -36.58 -5.97
CA GLY A 86 23.62 -37.68 -6.86
C GLY A 86 24.66 -37.33 -7.92
N VAL A 87 24.22 -36.80 -9.04
CA VAL A 87 25.03 -36.53 -10.22
C VAL A 87 25.50 -35.06 -10.21
N PRO A 88 26.82 -34.77 -10.30
CA PRO A 88 27.33 -33.42 -10.39
C PRO A 88 26.71 -32.66 -11.58
N ASN A 89 26.37 -31.38 -11.36
CA ASN A 89 25.81 -30.46 -12.38
C ASN A 89 24.48 -30.92 -13.02
N LYS A 90 23.81 -31.94 -12.47
CA LYS A 90 22.45 -32.28 -12.87
C LYS A 90 21.47 -31.42 -12.09
N PHE A 91 21.14 -30.26 -12.63
CA PHE A 91 20.25 -29.27 -12.03
C PHE A 91 18.78 -29.71 -12.18
N ALA A 92 18.36 -30.57 -11.27
CA ALA A 92 16.98 -31.06 -11.16
C ALA A 92 16.59 -31.13 -9.69
N THR A 93 15.34 -30.83 -9.37
CA THR A 93 14.83 -30.85 -7.99
C THR A 93 14.98 -32.22 -7.35
N SER A 94 14.84 -33.30 -8.14
CA SER A 94 15.04 -34.70 -7.70
C SER A 94 16.50 -35.04 -7.34
N ASN A 95 17.47 -34.18 -7.71
CA ASN A 95 18.89 -34.36 -7.43
C ASN A 95 19.38 -33.50 -6.26
N ILE A 96 18.51 -32.70 -5.66
CA ILE A 96 18.80 -31.92 -4.45
C ILE A 96 18.88 -32.88 -3.26
N ASP A 97 19.90 -32.70 -2.41
CA ASP A 97 20.06 -33.45 -1.17
C ASP A 97 18.85 -33.19 -0.24
N PRO A 98 18.03 -34.20 0.07
CA PRO A 98 16.86 -34.03 0.92
C PRO A 98 17.22 -33.64 2.37
N SER A 99 18.45 -33.90 2.83
CA SER A 99 18.91 -33.50 4.16
C SER A 99 19.22 -32.00 4.26
N ASN A 100 19.64 -31.38 3.14
CA ASN A 100 19.99 -29.97 3.03
C ASN A 100 19.05 -29.19 2.09
N GLY A 101 18.28 -29.90 1.28
CA GLY A 101 17.29 -29.32 0.37
C GLY A 101 16.02 -28.97 1.13
N ARG A 102 15.79 -27.70 1.38
CA ARG A 102 14.53 -27.24 1.95
C ARG A 102 13.61 -26.75 0.85
N ILE A 103 12.35 -27.15 0.93
CA ILE A 103 11.26 -26.39 0.35
C ILE A 103 11.33 -25.02 1.00
N SER A 104 11.71 -24.02 0.22
CA SER A 104 11.72 -22.65 0.73
C SER A 104 10.28 -22.13 0.72
N GLU A 105 9.51 -22.49 1.72
CA GLU A 105 8.31 -21.74 2.07
C GLU A 105 8.73 -20.56 2.92
N LYS A 106 9.40 -19.59 2.30
CA LYS A 106 9.72 -18.36 3.01
C LYS A 106 8.51 -17.45 2.91
N GLY A 107 7.83 -17.35 4.05
CA GLY A 107 6.77 -16.38 4.21
C GLY A 107 5.37 -16.91 4.00
N GLY A 108 5.12 -18.21 4.06
CA GLY A 108 3.75 -18.73 4.10
C GLY A 108 2.73 -17.87 3.35
N ASP A 109 1.52 -18.21 3.31
CA ASP A 109 0.43 -17.39 2.76
C ASP A 109 0.41 -15.99 3.44
N SER A 110 1.27 -15.08 2.99
CA SER A 110 1.34 -13.71 3.52
C SER A 110 0.24 -12.89 2.88
N ARG A 111 -0.77 -12.54 3.66
CA ARG A 111 -1.89 -11.74 3.19
C ARG A 111 -2.03 -10.48 4.02
N VAL A 112 -2.09 -9.34 3.33
CA VAL A 112 -2.33 -8.02 3.94
C VAL A 112 -3.55 -7.40 3.29
N ARG A 113 -4.55 -7.09 4.09
CA ARG A 113 -5.77 -6.41 3.65
C ARG A 113 -5.86 -5.06 4.32
N ASN A 114 -6.19 -4.06 3.52
CA ASN A 114 -6.50 -2.72 3.99
C ASN A 114 -7.85 -2.30 3.43
N HIS A 115 -8.60 -1.56 4.21
CA HIS A 115 -9.73 -0.81 3.71
C HIS A 115 -9.81 0.53 4.43
N ALA A 116 -10.38 1.50 3.75
CA ALA A 116 -10.57 2.82 4.30
C ALA A 116 -11.89 3.42 3.85
N ILE A 117 -12.46 4.23 4.73
CA ILE A 117 -13.56 5.13 4.41
C ILE A 117 -13.04 6.54 4.56
N PHE A 118 -13.35 7.40 3.61
CA PHE A 118 -12.92 8.79 3.65
C PHE A 118 -14.01 9.73 3.15
N GLY A 119 -13.95 10.94 3.62
CA GLY A 119 -14.82 12.01 3.19
C GLY A 119 -14.11 13.35 3.20
N ASN A 120 -14.44 14.19 2.22
CA ASN A 120 -14.04 15.57 2.13
C ASN A 120 -15.26 16.40 1.84
N VAL A 121 -15.46 17.49 2.58
CA VAL A 121 -16.53 18.46 2.36
C VAL A 121 -15.91 19.85 2.33
N GLU A 122 -16.13 20.57 1.24
CA GLU A 122 -15.78 21.97 1.11
C GLU A 122 -17.08 22.79 1.02
N LEU A 123 -17.20 23.77 1.93
CA LEU A 123 -18.27 24.72 1.98
C LEU A 123 -17.71 26.09 1.58
N GLY A 124 -18.18 26.63 0.46
CA GLY A 124 -17.84 27.96 0.00
C GLY A 124 -18.97 28.97 0.23
N TRP A 125 -18.64 30.19 0.65
CA TRP A 125 -19.54 31.28 0.79
C TRP A 125 -19.12 32.47 -0.05
N ARG A 126 -19.98 32.92 -0.95
CA ARG A 126 -19.79 34.05 -1.89
C ARG A 126 -18.50 33.99 -2.71
N SER A 127 -17.92 32.80 -2.86
CA SER A 127 -16.58 32.62 -3.44
C SER A 127 -15.44 33.36 -2.69
N MET A 128 -15.70 33.82 -1.48
CA MET A 128 -14.76 34.56 -0.63
C MET A 128 -14.18 33.69 0.49
N LEU A 129 -15.02 32.88 1.13
CA LEU A 129 -14.64 32.01 2.26
C LEU A 129 -14.87 30.55 1.90
N TYR A 130 -13.93 29.71 2.31
CA TYR A 130 -14.03 28.26 2.11
C TYR A 130 -13.62 27.54 3.40
N LEU A 131 -14.50 26.68 3.87
CA LEU A 131 -14.23 25.74 4.96
C LEU A 131 -14.10 24.34 4.36
N THR A 132 -12.97 23.69 4.59
CA THR A 132 -12.71 22.31 4.16
C THR A 132 -12.63 21.39 5.37
N LEU A 133 -13.42 20.35 5.38
CA LEU A 133 -13.41 19.29 6.38
C LEU A 133 -13.05 17.98 5.71
N THR A 134 -12.05 17.30 6.23
CA THR A 134 -11.63 15.98 5.71
C THR A 134 -11.53 14.99 6.86
N GLY A 135 -12.00 13.80 6.61
CA GLY A 135 -11.84 12.67 7.54
C GLY A 135 -11.53 11.40 6.78
N ARG A 136 -10.63 10.59 7.32
CA ARG A 136 -10.30 9.26 6.79
C ARG A 136 -10.10 8.30 7.96
N ASN A 137 -10.67 7.11 7.84
CA ASN A 137 -10.41 6.02 8.77
C ASN A 137 -9.87 4.81 8.01
N ASP A 138 -8.71 4.33 8.43
CA ASP A 138 -8.01 3.20 7.82
C ASP A 138 -8.01 2.00 8.77
N TRP A 139 -8.32 0.82 8.23
CA TRP A 139 -8.21 -0.48 8.89
C TRP A 139 -7.17 -1.32 8.16
N ASN A 140 -6.28 -1.96 8.91
CA ASN A 140 -5.24 -2.82 8.38
C ASN A 140 -5.28 -4.19 9.08
N SER A 141 -5.27 -5.27 8.30
CA SER A 141 -5.31 -6.63 8.85
C SER A 141 -4.11 -6.99 9.75
N ARG A 142 -3.01 -6.22 9.68
CA ARG A 142 -1.86 -6.40 10.58
C ARG A 142 -2.10 -5.88 11.99
N LEU A 143 -3.15 -5.07 12.16
CA LEU A 143 -3.51 -4.47 13.45
C LEU A 143 -4.56 -5.30 14.21
N VAL A 144 -5.07 -6.35 13.61
CA VAL A 144 -6.00 -7.28 14.27
C VAL A 144 -5.33 -7.83 15.52
N ASN A 145 -6.04 -7.79 16.64
CA ASN A 145 -5.57 -8.14 17.99
C ASN A 145 -4.54 -7.16 18.59
N THR A 146 -4.47 -5.92 18.11
CA THR A 146 -3.76 -4.82 18.78
C THR A 146 -4.76 -3.94 19.51
N SER A 147 -4.28 -3.05 20.38
CA SER A 147 -5.13 -2.08 21.09
C SER A 147 -5.83 -1.08 20.18
N GLU A 148 -5.28 -0.88 18.98
CA GLU A 148 -5.81 0.05 17.97
C GLU A 148 -5.94 -0.68 16.64
N GLU A 149 -7.17 -1.00 16.26
CA GLU A 149 -7.49 -1.72 15.02
C GLU A 149 -7.66 -0.79 13.82
N SER A 150 -7.81 0.52 14.05
CA SER A 150 -7.99 1.53 13.01
C SER A 150 -7.38 2.86 13.40
N PHE A 151 -7.09 3.68 12.39
CA PHE A 151 -6.59 5.03 12.56
C PHE A 151 -7.52 6.03 11.88
N PHE A 152 -7.90 7.06 12.62
CA PHE A 152 -8.69 8.17 12.10
C PHE A 152 -7.82 9.39 11.89
N TYR A 153 -7.94 10.03 10.74
CA TYR A 153 -7.18 11.19 10.30
C TYR A 153 -8.13 12.36 10.01
N PRO A 154 -8.38 13.24 10.98
CA PRO A 154 -9.16 14.45 10.75
C PRO A 154 -8.30 15.57 10.16
N SER A 155 -8.93 16.41 9.36
CA SER A 155 -8.35 17.67 8.90
C SER A 155 -9.42 18.75 8.80
N VAL A 156 -9.06 19.97 9.17
CA VAL A 156 -9.87 21.16 8.98
C VAL A 156 -9.04 22.26 8.33
N GLY A 157 -9.58 22.87 7.31
CA GLY A 157 -8.94 23.98 6.58
C GLY A 157 -9.89 25.14 6.43
N LEU A 158 -9.37 26.36 6.58
CA LEU A 158 -10.08 27.60 6.29
C LEU A 158 -9.27 28.42 5.29
N SER A 159 -9.93 28.93 4.27
CA SER A 159 -9.30 29.88 3.33
C SER A 159 -10.22 31.06 3.03
N ALA A 160 -9.59 32.23 2.90
CA ALA A 160 -10.26 33.49 2.61
C ALA A 160 -9.60 34.19 1.42
N ILE A 161 -10.40 34.57 0.43
CA ILE A 161 -9.95 35.41 -0.69
C ILE A 161 -10.20 36.85 -0.31
N VAL A 162 -9.19 37.46 0.30
CA VAL A 162 -9.28 38.80 0.86
C VAL A 162 -9.53 39.87 -0.23
N SER A 163 -9.02 39.64 -1.45
CA SER A 163 -9.26 40.50 -2.60
C SER A 163 -10.74 40.62 -3.02
N GLU A 164 -11.56 39.62 -2.65
CA GLU A 164 -13.02 39.63 -2.89
C GLU A 164 -13.80 40.30 -1.75
N MET A 165 -13.14 40.49 -0.58
CA MET A 165 -13.78 41.05 0.62
C MET A 165 -13.54 42.57 0.77
N VAL A 166 -12.34 43.00 0.39
CA VAL A 166 -11.91 44.41 0.54
C VAL A 166 -11.21 44.88 -0.71
N LYS A 167 -11.31 46.21 -0.98
CA LYS A 167 -10.54 46.82 -2.05
C LYS A 167 -9.05 46.87 -1.66
N LEU A 168 -8.24 46.22 -2.46
CA LEU A 168 -6.81 46.18 -2.30
C LEU A 168 -6.15 47.38 -3.03
N PRO A 169 -4.93 47.79 -2.64
CA PRO A 169 -4.12 48.77 -3.40
C PRO A 169 -3.88 48.28 -4.84
N GLU A 170 -3.73 49.21 -5.80
CA GLU A 170 -3.60 48.87 -7.23
C GLU A 170 -2.46 47.92 -7.59
N PHE A 171 -1.39 47.90 -6.78
CA PHE A 171 -0.26 46.99 -6.99
C PHE A 171 -0.55 45.53 -6.55
N LEU A 172 -1.66 45.28 -5.84
CA LEU A 172 -2.02 43.96 -5.32
C LEU A 172 -3.38 43.53 -5.85
N SER A 173 -3.40 42.80 -6.95
CA SER A 173 -4.63 42.39 -7.63
C SER A 173 -5.31 41.15 -7.02
N TYR A 174 -4.58 40.33 -6.24
CA TYR A 174 -5.11 39.11 -5.63
C TYR A 174 -4.43 38.80 -4.30
N LEU A 175 -5.23 38.55 -3.26
CA LEU A 175 -4.74 38.10 -1.95
C LEU A 175 -5.64 36.99 -1.42
N LYS A 176 -5.04 35.81 -1.18
CA LYS A 176 -5.68 34.67 -0.53
C LYS A 176 -4.88 34.25 0.69
N VAL A 177 -5.57 34.10 1.81
CA VAL A 177 -5.00 33.56 3.06
C VAL A 177 -5.62 32.22 3.34
N ARG A 178 -4.82 31.25 3.81
CA ARG A 178 -5.29 29.92 4.20
C ARG A 178 -4.56 29.40 5.43
N GLY A 179 -5.28 28.67 6.27
CA GLY A 179 -4.73 27.92 7.40
C GLY A 179 -5.39 26.55 7.48
N SER A 180 -4.66 25.55 7.92
CA SER A 180 -5.22 24.20 8.12
C SER A 180 -4.57 23.51 9.31
N TYR A 181 -5.33 22.63 9.92
CA TYR A 181 -4.87 21.69 10.94
C TYR A 181 -5.17 20.26 10.47
N THR A 182 -4.20 19.38 10.59
CA THR A 182 -4.32 17.98 10.20
C THR A 182 -3.64 17.10 11.25
N GLU A 183 -4.29 16.03 11.64
CA GLU A 183 -3.73 14.99 12.48
C GLU A 183 -3.46 13.75 11.63
N VAL A 184 -2.27 13.17 11.76
CA VAL A 184 -1.85 11.97 11.01
C VAL A 184 -1.27 10.95 11.96
N GLY A 185 -1.71 9.70 11.81
CA GLY A 185 -1.11 8.53 12.45
C GLY A 185 -0.47 7.62 11.41
N ALA A 186 0.48 6.81 11.82
CA ALA A 186 1.04 5.77 10.98
C ALA A 186 1.05 4.44 11.72
N PRO A 187 0.58 3.34 11.10
CA PRO A 187 0.71 2.03 11.69
C PRO A 187 2.19 1.64 11.79
N VAL A 188 2.62 1.20 12.96
CA VAL A 188 3.98 0.68 13.14
C VAL A 188 4.09 -0.63 12.36
N SER A 189 5.10 -0.73 11.50
CA SER A 189 5.40 -1.96 10.79
C SER A 189 5.74 -3.07 11.79
N ARG A 190 5.03 -4.20 11.71
CA ARG A 190 5.14 -5.34 12.64
C ARG A 190 6.51 -6.06 12.64
N SER A 191 7.49 -5.60 11.91
CA SER A 191 8.83 -6.21 11.89
C SER A 191 9.62 -6.09 13.21
N GLY A 192 9.06 -5.45 14.22
CA GLY A 192 9.64 -5.30 15.56
C GLY A 192 8.77 -5.74 16.72
N LEU A 193 7.54 -6.20 16.48
CA LEU A 193 6.64 -6.68 17.54
C LEU A 193 6.73 -8.21 17.62
N THR A 194 7.65 -8.73 18.41
CA THR A 194 7.54 -10.07 18.96
C THR A 194 6.45 -10.04 20.03
N PRO A 195 5.37 -10.85 19.96
CA PRO A 195 4.51 -11.06 21.09
C PRO A 195 5.34 -11.67 22.21
N GLY A 196 5.40 -11.01 23.36
CA GLY A 196 5.92 -11.59 24.60
C GLY A 196 5.00 -12.69 25.12
#